data_5c5a1bc7b531e25b7be08874e7af29de
#
_entry.id   5c5a1bc7b531e25b7be08874e7af29de
#
_cell.length_a   1.000
_cell.length_b   1.000
_cell.length_c   1.000
_cell.angle_alpha   90.00
_cell.angle_beta   90.00
_cell.angle_gamma   90.00
#
_symmetry.space_group_name_H-M   'P 1'
#
loop_
_entity.id
_entity.type
_entity.pdbx_description
1 polymer ?
#
loop_
_entity_poly.entity_id
_entity_poly.type
_entity_poly.pdbx_seq_one_letter_code
_entity_poly.pdbx_strand_id
1 'polypeptide(L)'
;MTSGPGVTSAAVGVTIRYWASARAAAGCDSERFPGRHVGDVLEAAAAAHTGLGIVLKVSTILLDGRPVTASEPLPESLPEGAVLEVLPPFAGG
;
A
#
# COMPACT_ATOMS: atom_id res chain seq x y z
N MET A 1 7.73 -7.92 27.66
CA MET A 1 7.43 -8.07 27.20
C MET A 1 7.06 -8.14 26.22
N THR A 2 7.10 -7.81 26.10
CA THR A 2 6.86 -7.84 25.48
C THR A 2 6.50 -8.09 24.47
N SER A 3 6.73 -8.56 24.31
CA SER A 3 6.24 -8.97 23.19
C SER A 3 5.01 -8.36 22.75
N GLY A 4 4.30 -8.05 23.53
CA GLY A 4 3.11 -7.35 23.24
C GLY A 4 3.27 -6.23 22.28
N PRO A 5 4.35 -5.57 22.30
CA PRO A 5 4.53 -4.44 21.41
C PRO A 5 4.37 -4.78 19.96
N GLY A 6 4.92 -5.88 19.55
CA GLY A 6 4.82 -6.23 18.18
C GLY A 6 3.40 -6.43 17.74
N VAL A 7 2.65 -7.01 18.61
CA VAL A 7 1.25 -7.26 18.32
C VAL A 7 0.51 -5.95 18.15
N THR A 8 0.77 -5.02 19.02
CA THR A 8 0.12 -3.73 18.94
C THR A 8 0.41 -3.03 17.65
N SER A 9 1.65 -3.04 17.24
CA SER A 9 2.02 -2.38 16.00
C SER A 9 1.33 -3.00 14.81
N ALA A 10 1.23 -4.30 14.81
CA ALA A 10 0.60 -4.97 13.71
C ALA A 10 -0.87 -4.61 13.60
N ALA A 11 -1.49 -4.35 14.73
CA ALA A 11 -2.91 -4.07 14.73
C ALA A 11 -3.27 -2.75 14.09
N VAL A 12 -2.36 -1.80 14.05
CA VAL A 12 -2.68 -0.48 13.53
C VAL A 12 -2.13 -0.22 12.14
N GLY A 13 -1.67 -1.24 11.48
CA GLY A 13 -1.10 -1.06 10.16
C GLY A 13 -2.15 -1.14 9.07
N VAL A 14 -1.75 -0.66 7.90
CA VAL A 14 -2.51 -0.80 6.68
C VAL A 14 -1.81 -1.83 5.83
N THR A 15 -2.55 -2.75 5.26
CA THR A 15 -1.99 -3.78 4.40
C THR A 15 -2.01 -3.28 2.97
N ILE A 16 -0.90 -3.43 2.27
CA ILE A 16 -0.83 -3.18 0.84
C ILE A 16 -0.67 -4.52 0.16
N ARG A 17 -1.52 -4.80 -0.81
CA ARG A 17 -1.39 -5.99 -1.64
C ARG A 17 -0.90 -5.57 -3.00
N TYR A 18 0.09 -6.28 -3.48
CA TYR A 18 0.75 -5.97 -4.74
C TYR A 18 0.40 -6.99 -5.79
N TRP A 19 0.12 -6.50 -6.99
CA TRP A 19 -0.22 -7.37 -8.12
C TRP A 19 0.76 -7.12 -9.26
N ALA A 20 0.99 -8.15 -10.06
CA ALA A 20 1.74 -8.04 -11.31
C ALA A 20 3.10 -7.35 -11.09
N SER A 21 3.40 -6.31 -11.84
CA SER A 21 4.70 -5.67 -11.75
C SER A 21 4.95 -4.99 -10.41
N ALA A 22 3.89 -4.63 -9.70
CA ALA A 22 4.06 -4.09 -8.35
C ALA A 22 4.57 -5.18 -7.41
N ARG A 23 4.06 -6.38 -7.56
CA ARG A 23 4.53 -7.52 -6.77
C ARG A 23 5.98 -7.81 -7.07
N ALA A 24 6.36 -7.76 -8.34
CA ALA A 24 7.74 -7.97 -8.72
C ALA A 24 8.65 -6.91 -8.13
N ALA A 25 8.23 -5.65 -8.16
CA ALA A 25 9.04 -4.57 -7.64
C ALA A 25 9.17 -4.63 -6.12
N ALA A 26 8.10 -5.04 -5.44
CA ALA A 26 8.12 -5.12 -3.98
C ALA A 26 8.80 -6.39 -3.48
N GLY A 27 8.81 -7.43 -4.29
CA GLY A 27 9.40 -8.70 -3.88
C GLY A 27 8.52 -9.50 -2.94
N CYS A 28 7.27 -9.13 -2.80
CA CYS A 28 6.34 -9.84 -1.92
C CYS A 28 4.92 -9.57 -2.37
N ASP A 29 4.00 -10.40 -1.90
CA ASP A 29 2.59 -10.28 -2.26
C ASP A 29 1.90 -9.17 -1.51
N SER A 30 2.31 -8.93 -0.29
CA SER A 30 1.68 -7.93 0.54
C SER A 30 2.62 -7.52 1.65
N GLU A 31 2.36 -6.34 2.18
CA GLU A 31 3.13 -5.79 3.30
C GLU A 31 2.23 -4.94 4.13
N ARG A 32 2.64 -4.72 5.37
CA ARG A 32 1.89 -3.85 6.26
C ARG A 32 2.77 -2.65 6.61
N PHE A 33 2.16 -1.48 6.53
CA PHE A 33 2.85 -0.25 6.89
C PHE A 33 2.04 0.52 7.91
N PRO A 34 2.69 1.18 8.85
CA PRO A 34 1.97 2.11 9.72
C PRO A 34 1.57 3.33 8.92
N GLY A 35 0.47 3.93 9.28
CA GLY A 35 0.04 5.14 8.61
C GLY A 35 -1.46 5.25 8.60
N ARG A 36 -1.94 6.43 8.34
CA ARG A 36 -3.36 6.72 8.35
C ARG A 36 -3.86 7.29 7.04
N HIS A 37 -2.96 7.64 6.14
CA HIS A 37 -3.35 8.26 4.88
C HIS A 37 -2.76 7.47 3.74
N VAL A 38 -3.53 7.34 2.67
CA VAL A 38 -3.11 6.56 1.53
C VAL A 38 -1.76 7.05 1.00
N GLY A 39 -1.62 8.37 0.87
CA GLY A 39 -0.38 8.91 0.36
C GLY A 39 0.83 8.54 1.21
N ASP A 40 0.67 8.62 2.53
CA ASP A 40 1.77 8.31 3.42
C ASP A 40 2.16 6.84 3.34
N VAL A 41 1.16 5.97 3.26
CA VAL A 41 1.41 4.54 3.20
C VAL A 41 2.10 4.18 1.89
N LEU A 42 1.63 4.74 0.78
CA LEU A 42 2.24 4.47 -0.51
C LEU A 42 3.66 5.03 -0.59
N GLU A 43 3.88 6.19 0.02
CA GLU A 43 5.21 6.75 0.07
C GLU A 43 6.17 5.87 0.85
N ALA A 44 5.70 5.33 1.96
CA ALA A 44 6.52 4.43 2.75
C ALA A 44 6.88 3.18 1.95
N ALA A 45 5.91 2.66 1.20
CA ALA A 45 6.16 1.49 0.36
C ALA A 45 7.18 1.81 -0.72
N ALA A 46 7.05 2.97 -1.36
CA ALA A 46 7.99 3.36 -2.40
C ALA A 46 9.40 3.53 -1.85
N ALA A 47 9.51 4.03 -0.63
CA ALA A 47 10.80 4.19 0.01
C ALA A 47 11.42 2.84 0.37
N ALA A 48 10.60 1.87 0.68
CA ALA A 48 11.09 0.55 1.08
C ALA A 48 11.58 -0.29 -0.08
N HIS A 49 11.09 -0.03 -1.29
CA HIS A 49 11.40 -0.88 -2.43
C HIS A 49 11.81 -0.04 -3.63
N THR A 50 13.04 -0.21 -4.07
CA THR A 50 13.54 0.47 -5.23
C THR A 50 12.73 0.06 -6.47
N GLY A 51 12.27 1.04 -7.22
CA GLY A 51 11.51 0.76 -8.42
C GLY A 51 10.01 0.69 -8.22
N LEU A 52 9.57 0.52 -6.98
CA LEU A 52 8.12 0.44 -6.75
C LEU A 52 7.45 1.79 -6.99
N GLY A 53 8.14 2.88 -6.67
CA GLY A 53 7.54 4.19 -6.84
C GLY A 53 7.09 4.47 -8.27
N ILE A 54 7.87 4.02 -9.24
CA ILE A 54 7.51 4.20 -10.64
C ILE A 54 6.25 3.42 -10.97
N VAL A 55 6.16 2.20 -10.46
CA VAL A 55 4.99 1.37 -10.70
C VAL A 55 3.75 1.99 -10.06
N LEU A 56 3.91 2.53 -8.86
CA LEU A 56 2.76 3.14 -8.18
C LEU A 56 2.17 4.30 -8.97
N LYS A 57 2.99 5.03 -9.68
CA LYS A 57 2.50 6.19 -10.42
C LYS A 57 1.54 5.82 -11.54
N VAL A 58 1.64 4.62 -12.07
CA VAL A 58 0.79 4.20 -13.16
C VAL A 58 -0.24 3.17 -12.74
N SER A 59 -0.29 2.86 -11.46
CA SER A 59 -1.18 1.81 -10.97
C SER A 59 -2.50 2.38 -10.52
N THR A 60 -3.52 1.55 -10.58
CA THR A 60 -4.78 1.84 -9.93
C THR A 60 -4.66 1.40 -8.48
N ILE A 61 -5.07 2.25 -7.58
CA ILE A 61 -5.04 1.94 -6.16
C ILE A 61 -6.48 1.71 -5.70
N LEU A 62 -6.72 0.57 -5.11
CA LEU A 62 -8.02 0.29 -4.51
C LEU A 62 -7.90 0.38 -3.01
N LEU A 63 -8.87 1.00 -2.38
CA LEU A 63 -8.98 1.03 -0.93
C LEU A 63 -10.21 0.22 -0.57
N ASP A 64 -9.98 -0.93 0.06
CA ASP A 64 -11.05 -1.83 0.44
C ASP A 64 -11.99 -2.09 -0.74
N GLY A 65 -11.38 -2.30 -1.90
CA GLY A 65 -12.10 -2.66 -3.11
C GLY A 65 -12.60 -1.50 -3.94
N ARG A 66 -12.39 -0.26 -3.52
CA ARG A 66 -12.85 0.90 -4.27
C ARG A 66 -11.67 1.72 -4.77
N PRO A 67 -11.72 2.17 -6.02
CA PRO A 67 -10.60 2.95 -6.56
C PRO A 67 -10.44 4.27 -5.84
N VAL A 68 -9.18 4.65 -5.60
CA VAL A 68 -8.86 5.97 -5.11
C VAL A 68 -7.88 6.59 -6.08
N THR A 69 -7.95 7.89 -6.23
CA THR A 69 -7.10 8.59 -7.18
C THR A 69 -5.92 9.20 -6.46
N ALA A 70 -4.75 8.84 -6.89
CA ALA A 70 -3.56 9.39 -6.24
C ALA A 70 -3.43 10.88 -6.44
N SER A 71 -4.04 11.40 -7.50
CA SER A 71 -3.92 12.82 -7.78
C SER A 71 -4.86 13.67 -6.95
N GLU A 72 -5.81 13.07 -6.29
CA GLU A 72 -6.74 13.83 -5.46
C GLU A 72 -6.31 13.75 -4.01
N PRO A 73 -6.43 14.83 -3.30
CA PRO A 73 -6.15 14.76 -1.88
C PRO A 73 -7.13 13.78 -1.26
N LEU A 74 -6.62 12.88 -0.49
CA LEU A 74 -7.45 11.92 0.19
C LEU A 74 -7.62 12.44 1.61
N PRO A 75 -8.73 13.08 1.86
CA PRO A 75 -8.86 13.78 3.14
C PRO A 75 -9.08 12.87 4.32
N GLU A 76 -9.45 11.66 4.06
CA GLU A 76 -9.87 10.81 5.16
C GLU A 76 -8.77 9.91 5.63
N SER A 77 -8.76 9.69 6.92
CA SER A 77 -7.85 8.73 7.50
C SER A 77 -8.30 7.33 7.15
N LEU A 78 -7.34 6.46 6.99
CA LEU A 78 -7.62 5.06 6.76
C LEU A 78 -8.02 4.40 8.08
N PRO A 79 -9.04 3.55 8.06
CA PRO A 79 -9.36 2.79 9.25
C PRO A 79 -8.29 1.74 9.52
N GLU A 80 -8.24 1.29 10.75
CA GLU A 80 -7.35 0.19 11.08
C GLU A 80 -7.73 -1.02 10.26
N GLY A 81 -6.72 -1.71 9.80
CA GLY A 81 -6.96 -2.91 9.02
C GLY A 81 -7.36 -2.66 7.59
N ALA A 82 -7.31 -1.41 7.13
CA ALA A 82 -7.62 -1.12 5.74
C ALA A 82 -6.67 -1.87 4.82
N VAL A 83 -7.16 -2.21 3.64
CA VAL A 83 -6.37 -2.91 2.65
C VAL A 83 -6.30 -2.06 1.39
N LEU A 84 -5.08 -1.76 0.98
CA LEU A 84 -4.83 -1.11 -0.30
C LEU A 84 -4.36 -2.16 -1.28
N GLU A 85 -4.83 -2.06 -2.51
CA GLU A 85 -4.36 -2.94 -3.57
C GLU A 85 -3.73 -2.10 -4.66
N VAL A 86 -2.58 -2.52 -5.14
CA VAL A 86 -1.86 -1.84 -6.20
C VAL A 86 -2.00 -2.68 -7.46
N LEU A 87 -2.72 -2.14 -8.43
CA LEU A 87 -3.02 -2.85 -9.68
C LEU A 87 -2.38 -2.12 -10.85
N PRO A 88 -1.19 -2.53 -11.26
CA PRO A 88 -0.57 -1.91 -12.42
C PRO A 88 -1.32 -2.26 -13.69
N PRO A 89 -1.19 -1.45 -14.74
CA PRO A 89 -1.80 -1.83 -16.00
C PRO A 89 -1.15 -3.09 -16.53
N PHE A 90 -1.92 -3.87 -17.24
CA PHE A 90 -1.39 -5.07 -17.86
C PHE A 90 -0.72 -4.65 -19.16
N ALA A 91 0.57 -4.48 -19.08
CA ALA A 91 1.30 -3.93 -20.17
C ALA A 91 1.26 -4.77 -21.41
N GLY A 92 1.21 -5.98 -21.30
CA GLY A 92 1.18 -6.77 -22.47
C GLY A 92 -0.12 -6.71 -23.12
N GLY A 93 -0.76 -6.00 -22.31
CA GLY A 93 -2.07 -6.00 -22.76
C GLY A 93 -1.34 -6.54 -22.94
#